data_f25f3468ee8aa58526d6ff801bb28a20
#
_entry.id   f25f3468ee8aa58526d6ff801bb28a20
#
_cell.length_a   1.000
_cell.length_b   1.000
_cell.length_c   1.000
_cell.angle_alpha   90.00
_cell.angle_beta   90.00
_cell.angle_gamma   90.00
#
_symmetry.space_group_name_H-M   'P 1'
#
loop_
_entity.id
_entity.type
_entity.pdbx_description
1 polymer ?
#
loop_
_entity_poly.entity_id
_entity_poly.type
_entity_poly.pdbx_seq_one_letter_code
_entity_poly.pdbx_strand_id
1 'polypeptide(L)'
;MTIDNDDANPLAPADLPGIDATTEVSRVWGHIGAIIVDATLQRRQNYHTTVKPRVVALVAAWPDADTTSGFRRRLDTGKLSDVISWPSPGRLAQVEDITCVFERQGIETVVELQGTLGDPVKRSVLREALASVRHVSPKTLDYIDTLSGVSASAAFDVREHGE
;
A
#
# COMPACT_ATOMS: atom_id res chain seq x y z
N MET A 1 28.10 -0.32 5.33
CA MET A 1 28.15 0.04 4.65
C MET A 1 28.04 0.38 4.49
N THR A 2 27.50 0.12 4.61
CA THR A 2 27.19 0.54 4.07
C THR A 2 26.83 0.53 4.03
N ILE A 3 26.37 0.28 4.18
CA ILE A 3 26.01 0.40 3.66
C ILE A 3 25.76 0.40 3.64
N ASP A 4 25.42 0.06 3.72
CA ASP A 4 25.22 0.17 3.17
C ASP A 4 24.97 0.03 3.22
N ASN A 5 24.66 -0.36 3.41
CA ASN A 5 24.55 -0.36 2.91
C ASN A 5 24.29 -0.30 3.03
N ASP A 6 23.87 -0.67 3.17
CA ASP A 6 23.81 -0.40 2.72
C ASP A 6 23.70 -0.30 2.74
N ASP A 7 23.50 -0.68 3.07
CA ASP A 7 23.58 -0.44 2.60
C ASP A 7 23.63 -0.56 2.43
N ALA A 8 23.57 -0.94 2.88
CA ALA A 8 23.67 -0.95 2.26
C ALA A 8 23.61 -1.35 2.08
N ASN A 9 23.26 -1.89 2.21
CA ASN A 9 23.25 -2.12 1.51
C ASN A 9 23.35 -2.66 1.20
N PRO A 10 23.20 -2.99 1.42
CA PRO A 10 23.21 -3.43 0.66
C PRO A 10 23.21 -3.85 0.16
N LEU A 11 22.69 -4.15 -0.08
CA LEU A 11 22.65 -4.37 -0.95
C LEU A 11 22.69 -4.41 -1.51
N ALA A 12 22.72 -4.41 -1.47
CA ALA A 12 22.72 -4.19 -2.36
C ALA A 12 22.93 -4.32 -3.00
N PRO A 13 22.85 -4.43 -3.31
CA PRO A 13 23.03 -4.52 -4.15
C PRO A 13 23.01 -4.25 -4.82
N ALA A 14 22.61 -4.01 -4.91
CA ALA A 14 22.50 -3.84 -5.58
C ALA A 14 22.51 -3.49 -6.05
N ASP A 15 22.34 -2.87 -5.93
CA ASP A 15 22.53 -2.54 -6.51
C ASP A 15 22.81 -2.64 -7.62
N LEU A 16 23.06 -1.71 -8.15
CA LEU A 16 22.93 -2.41 -9.35
C LEU A 16 22.33 -1.62 -10.50
N PRO A 17 22.93 -1.57 -11.67
CA PRO A 17 22.43 -0.82 -12.83
C PRO A 17 21.03 -1.30 -13.23
N GLY A 18 20.18 -0.41 -13.67
CA GLY A 18 18.82 -0.74 -14.02
C GLY A 18 17.95 -0.99 -12.83
N ILE A 19 18.49 -0.81 -11.68
CA ILE A 19 17.78 -1.06 -10.44
C ILE A 19 16.66 -0.06 -10.22
N ASP A 20 16.76 1.10 -10.81
CA ASP A 20 15.72 2.10 -10.63
C ASP A 20 14.36 1.57 -11.06
N ALA A 21 14.30 0.93 -12.22
CA ALA A 21 13.06 0.33 -12.66
C ALA A 21 12.66 -0.81 -11.74
N THR A 22 13.65 -1.59 -11.30
CA THR A 22 13.39 -2.70 -10.38
C THR A 22 12.90 -2.17 -9.04
N THR A 23 13.45 -1.06 -8.59
CA THR A 23 13.03 -0.46 -7.33
C THR A 23 11.57 -0.06 -7.38
N GLU A 24 11.12 0.49 -8.50
CA GLU A 24 9.72 0.83 -8.67
C GLU A 24 8.84 -0.41 -8.58
N VAL A 25 9.22 -1.46 -9.29
CA VAL A 25 8.46 -2.70 -9.26
C VAL A 25 8.43 -3.28 -7.85
N SER A 26 9.52 -3.13 -7.11
CA SER A 26 9.61 -3.70 -5.78
C SER A 26 8.71 -3.01 -4.76
N ARG A 27 8.05 -1.91 -5.14
CA ARG A 27 7.08 -1.27 -4.26
C ARG A 27 5.71 -1.92 -4.33
N VAL A 28 5.51 -2.86 -5.24
CA VAL A 28 4.24 -3.57 -5.33
C VAL A 28 4.15 -4.61 -4.22
N TRP A 29 3.03 -4.63 -3.54
CA TRP A 29 2.80 -5.61 -2.47
C TRP A 29 1.71 -6.58 -2.88
N GLY A 30 1.94 -7.87 -2.65
CA GLY A 30 0.90 -8.88 -2.79
C GLY A 30 0.19 -9.14 -1.47
N HIS A 31 -0.14 -8.08 -0.74
CA HIS A 31 -0.55 -8.19 0.66
C HIS A 31 -1.45 -7.00 0.97
N ILE A 32 -2.71 -7.25 1.26
CA ILE A 32 -3.69 -6.17 1.47
C ILE A 32 -3.27 -5.26 2.62
N GLY A 33 -2.89 -5.84 3.75
CA GLY A 33 -2.49 -5.02 4.90
C GLY A 33 -1.32 -4.11 4.57
N ALA A 34 -0.35 -4.63 3.81
CA ALA A 34 0.82 -3.84 3.42
C ALA A 34 0.41 -2.66 2.54
N ILE A 35 -0.50 -2.89 1.59
CA ILE A 35 -0.96 -1.81 0.71
C ILE A 35 -1.63 -0.71 1.52
N ILE A 36 -2.51 -1.07 2.43
CA ILE A 36 -3.25 -0.09 3.22
C ILE A 36 -2.31 0.69 4.13
N VAL A 37 -1.42 -0.01 4.83
CA VAL A 37 -0.51 0.66 5.77
C VAL A 37 0.48 1.53 5.03
N ASP A 38 1.04 1.02 3.93
CA ASP A 38 2.01 1.78 3.13
C ASP A 38 1.38 3.08 2.64
N ALA A 39 0.20 2.99 2.02
CA ALA A 39 -0.47 4.17 1.49
C ALA A 39 -0.82 5.17 2.59
N THR A 40 -1.16 4.67 3.77
CA THR A 40 -1.51 5.53 4.90
C THR A 40 -0.30 6.26 5.45
N LEU A 41 0.84 5.56 5.57
CA LEU A 41 2.00 6.13 6.24
C LEU A 41 2.82 7.06 5.35
N GLN A 42 2.69 6.99 4.03
CA GLN A 42 3.59 7.71 3.13
C GLN A 42 3.55 9.21 3.26
N ARG A 43 2.41 9.77 3.65
CA ARG A 43 2.25 11.21 3.64
C ARG A 43 3.28 11.88 4.54
N ARG A 44 4.12 12.74 3.93
CA ARG A 44 5.12 13.52 4.64
C ARG A 44 6.15 12.70 5.38
N GLN A 45 6.42 11.48 4.90
CA GLN A 45 7.40 10.61 5.53
C GLN A 45 8.43 10.16 4.50
N ASN A 46 9.64 9.92 4.98
CA ASN A 46 10.66 9.33 4.13
C ASN A 46 10.31 7.86 3.92
N TYR A 47 10.11 7.48 2.65
CA TYR A 47 9.61 6.14 2.37
C TYR A 47 10.61 5.07 2.81
N HIS A 48 11.87 5.21 2.42
CA HIS A 48 12.84 4.14 2.63
C HIS A 48 13.24 3.98 4.09
N THR A 49 13.31 5.08 4.83
CA THR A 49 13.78 5.02 6.22
C THR A 49 12.64 4.93 7.23
N THR A 50 11.46 5.37 6.87
CA THR A 50 10.34 5.42 7.82
C THR A 50 9.23 4.46 7.47
N VAL A 51 8.76 4.47 6.21
CA VAL A 51 7.56 3.71 5.84
C VAL A 51 7.91 2.26 5.54
N LYS A 52 8.84 2.04 4.63
CA LYS A 52 9.11 0.68 4.14
C LYS A 52 9.50 -0.29 5.24
N PRO A 53 10.39 0.06 6.19
CA PRO A 53 10.74 -0.89 7.26
C PRO A 53 9.54 -1.30 8.08
N ARG A 54 8.59 -0.41 8.29
CA ARG A 54 7.40 -0.73 9.06
C ARG A 54 6.47 -1.66 8.30
N VAL A 55 6.34 -1.44 6.99
CA VAL A 55 5.52 -2.32 6.17
C VAL A 55 6.14 -3.70 6.06
N VAL A 56 7.46 -3.77 5.91
CA VAL A 56 8.16 -5.05 5.89
C VAL A 56 7.93 -5.80 7.20
N ALA A 57 7.98 -5.10 8.34
CA ALA A 57 7.71 -5.71 9.63
C ALA A 57 6.29 -6.25 9.70
N LEU A 58 5.33 -5.51 9.13
CA LEU A 58 3.94 -5.96 9.11
C LEU A 58 3.79 -7.25 8.31
N VAL A 59 4.38 -7.30 7.13
CA VAL A 59 4.29 -8.50 6.28
C VAL A 59 4.90 -9.70 6.98
N ALA A 60 6.03 -9.49 7.64
CA ALA A 60 6.71 -10.59 8.34
C ALA A 60 5.90 -11.08 9.54
N ALA A 61 5.29 -10.15 10.28
CA ALA A 61 4.53 -10.50 11.48
C ALA A 61 3.15 -11.08 11.14
N TRP A 62 2.53 -10.57 10.09
CA TRP A 62 1.15 -10.91 9.74
C TRP A 62 1.05 -11.40 8.30
N PRO A 63 1.65 -12.56 7.97
CA PRO A 63 1.56 -13.05 6.59
C PRO A 63 0.11 -13.35 6.17
N ASP A 64 -0.77 -13.64 7.11
CA ASP A 64 -2.18 -13.92 6.83
C ASP A 64 -3.00 -12.66 6.60
N ALA A 65 -2.41 -11.47 6.80
CA ALA A 65 -3.09 -10.21 6.49
C ALA A 65 -2.95 -9.85 5.01
N ASP A 66 -2.61 -10.83 4.18
CA ASP A 66 -2.57 -10.63 2.73
C ASP A 66 -3.97 -10.51 2.13
N THR A 67 -5.01 -10.87 2.89
CA THR A 67 -6.40 -10.65 2.51
C THR A 67 -7.03 -9.63 3.46
N THR A 68 -8.15 -9.05 3.01
CA THR A 68 -8.84 -8.06 3.83
C THR A 68 -9.36 -8.67 5.12
N SER A 69 -9.95 -9.86 5.05
CA SER A 69 -10.46 -10.51 6.26
C SER A 69 -9.33 -10.92 7.18
N GLY A 70 -8.20 -11.36 6.64
CA GLY A 70 -7.04 -11.68 7.44
C GLY A 70 -6.49 -10.44 8.15
N PHE A 71 -6.45 -9.32 7.44
CA PHE A 71 -6.02 -8.07 8.04
C PHE A 71 -7.00 -7.62 9.12
N ARG A 72 -8.30 -7.77 8.86
CA ARG A 72 -9.32 -7.43 9.88
C ARG A 72 -9.11 -8.22 11.16
N ARG A 73 -8.84 -9.52 11.03
CA ARG A 73 -8.62 -10.34 12.23
C ARG A 73 -7.43 -9.82 13.03
N ARG A 74 -6.38 -9.39 12.35
CA ARG A 74 -5.20 -8.86 13.04
C ARG A 74 -5.46 -7.49 13.64
N LEU A 75 -6.19 -6.62 12.93
CA LEU A 75 -6.54 -5.31 13.47
C LEU A 75 -7.34 -5.44 14.76
N ASP A 76 -8.23 -6.43 14.82
CA ASP A 76 -9.08 -6.62 15.99
C ASP A 76 -8.30 -7.03 17.23
N THR A 77 -7.05 -7.47 17.08
CA THR A 77 -6.20 -7.75 18.24
C THR A 77 -5.69 -6.49 18.92
N GLY A 78 -5.78 -5.34 18.22
CA GLY A 78 -5.26 -4.07 18.75
C GLY A 78 -3.75 -3.97 18.73
N LYS A 79 -3.07 -4.79 17.94
CA LYS A 79 -1.60 -4.86 17.96
C LYS A 79 -0.94 -4.13 16.81
N LEU A 80 -1.70 -3.46 15.93
CA LEU A 80 -1.10 -2.81 14.77
C LEU A 80 -0.04 -1.80 15.18
N SER A 81 -0.34 -0.98 16.17
CA SER A 81 0.59 0.05 16.63
C SER A 81 1.94 -0.55 17.01
N ASP A 82 1.92 -1.68 17.71
CA ASP A 82 3.15 -2.34 18.12
C ASP A 82 3.89 -2.90 16.91
N VAL A 83 3.17 -3.54 16.00
CA VAL A 83 3.80 -4.21 14.87
C VAL A 83 4.52 -3.22 13.96
N ILE A 84 3.91 -2.08 13.69
CA ILE A 84 4.50 -1.09 12.79
C ILE A 84 5.22 0.02 13.56
N SER A 85 5.27 -0.07 14.88
CA SER A 85 5.93 0.95 15.72
C SER A 85 5.41 2.35 15.41
N TRP A 86 4.10 2.49 15.35
CA TRP A 86 3.47 3.76 15.01
C TRP A 86 2.34 4.04 16.00
N PRO A 87 2.56 4.91 16.97
CA PRO A 87 1.56 5.13 18.03
C PRO A 87 0.45 6.12 17.68
N SER A 88 0.59 6.85 16.58
CA SER A 88 -0.35 7.93 16.25
C SER A 88 -1.75 7.40 15.98
N PRO A 89 -2.75 7.76 16.79
CA PRO A 89 -4.10 7.23 16.59
C PRO A 89 -4.75 7.67 15.27
N GLY A 90 -4.34 8.83 14.73
CA GLY A 90 -4.93 9.30 13.49
C GLY A 90 -4.64 8.39 12.30
N ARG A 91 -3.38 7.95 12.19
CA ARG A 91 -3.01 7.06 11.10
C ARG A 91 -3.60 5.68 11.31
N LEU A 92 -3.65 5.22 12.55
CA LEU A 92 -4.25 3.92 12.85
C LEU A 92 -5.74 3.93 12.51
N ALA A 93 -6.43 5.00 12.82
CA ALA A 93 -7.85 5.14 12.47
C ALA A 93 -8.03 5.14 10.96
N GLN A 94 -7.14 5.77 10.23
CA GLN A 94 -7.21 5.79 8.78
C GLN A 94 -7.06 4.38 8.20
N VAL A 95 -6.15 3.59 8.75
CA VAL A 95 -5.99 2.18 8.35
C VAL A 95 -7.29 1.42 8.55
N GLU A 96 -7.92 1.59 9.71
CA GLU A 96 -9.20 0.96 10.01
C GLU A 96 -10.26 1.35 8.99
N ASP A 97 -10.35 2.64 8.71
CA ASP A 97 -11.40 3.14 7.83
C ASP A 97 -11.21 2.67 6.39
N ILE A 98 -9.97 2.62 5.91
CA ILE A 98 -9.70 2.09 4.57
C ILE A 98 -10.05 0.61 4.52
N THR A 99 -9.73 -0.13 5.58
CA THR A 99 -10.08 -1.54 5.65
C THR A 99 -11.60 -1.72 5.56
N CYS A 100 -12.35 -0.87 6.25
CA CYS A 100 -13.81 -0.91 6.18
C CYS A 100 -14.30 -0.67 4.76
N VAL A 101 -13.68 0.24 4.02
CA VAL A 101 -14.07 0.48 2.63
C VAL A 101 -13.86 -0.78 1.80
N PHE A 102 -12.70 -1.42 1.95
CA PHE A 102 -12.43 -2.66 1.21
C PHE A 102 -13.47 -3.73 1.55
N GLU A 103 -13.82 -3.84 2.83
CA GLU A 103 -14.83 -4.82 3.26
C GLU A 103 -16.18 -4.52 2.61
N ARG A 104 -16.61 -3.28 2.62
CA ARG A 104 -17.90 -2.91 2.06
C ARG A 104 -17.94 -3.05 0.54
N GLN A 105 -16.79 -2.86 -0.12
CA GLN A 105 -16.72 -2.99 -1.57
C GLN A 105 -16.49 -4.44 -2.02
N GLY A 106 -16.37 -5.37 -1.07
CA GLY A 106 -16.18 -6.77 -1.41
C GLY A 106 -14.80 -7.12 -1.93
N ILE A 107 -13.79 -6.33 -1.57
CA ILE A 107 -12.43 -6.57 -2.02
C ILE A 107 -11.71 -7.37 -0.95
N GLU A 108 -11.36 -8.60 -1.27
CA GLU A 108 -10.74 -9.52 -0.32
C GLU A 108 -9.26 -9.74 -0.61
N THR A 109 -8.87 -9.79 -1.89
CA THR A 109 -7.50 -10.11 -2.28
C THR A 109 -6.91 -8.99 -3.11
N VAL A 110 -5.57 -9.01 -3.24
CA VAL A 110 -4.90 -8.04 -4.10
C VAL A 110 -5.34 -8.21 -5.55
N VAL A 111 -5.57 -9.46 -5.98
CA VAL A 111 -6.04 -9.71 -7.35
C VAL A 111 -7.40 -9.04 -7.56
N GLU A 112 -8.29 -9.15 -6.58
CA GLU A 112 -9.59 -8.49 -6.68
C GLU A 112 -9.46 -6.97 -6.67
N LEU A 113 -8.52 -6.45 -5.89
CA LEU A 113 -8.25 -5.02 -5.89
C LEU A 113 -7.76 -4.57 -7.26
N GLN A 114 -6.84 -5.33 -7.85
CA GLN A 114 -6.35 -5.02 -9.19
C GLN A 114 -7.47 -5.03 -10.22
N GLY A 115 -8.36 -6.02 -10.12
CA GLY A 115 -9.50 -6.10 -11.02
C GLY A 115 -10.44 -4.90 -10.89
N THR A 116 -10.67 -4.47 -9.67
CA THR A 116 -11.50 -3.30 -9.41
C THR A 116 -10.86 -2.03 -9.97
N LEU A 117 -9.57 -1.87 -9.73
CA LEU A 117 -8.86 -0.66 -10.20
C LEU A 117 -8.66 -0.66 -11.71
N GLY A 118 -8.71 -1.83 -12.34
CA GLY A 118 -8.59 -1.93 -13.79
C GLY A 118 -9.91 -1.70 -14.52
N ASP A 119 -11.02 -1.61 -13.83
CA ASP A 119 -12.33 -1.39 -14.42
C ASP A 119 -12.73 0.06 -14.17
N PRO A 120 -12.94 0.88 -15.21
CA PRO A 120 -13.18 2.32 -15.00
C PRO A 120 -14.35 2.63 -14.08
N VAL A 121 -15.43 1.87 -14.18
CA VAL A 121 -16.62 2.12 -13.34
C VAL A 121 -16.34 1.72 -11.90
N LYS A 122 -15.82 0.51 -11.69
CA LYS A 122 -15.55 0.03 -10.35
C LYS A 122 -14.45 0.85 -9.69
N ARG A 123 -13.44 1.25 -10.46
CA ARG A 123 -12.39 2.12 -9.97
C ARG A 123 -12.95 3.43 -9.45
N SER A 124 -13.87 4.03 -10.20
CA SER A 124 -14.47 5.30 -9.80
C SER A 124 -15.23 5.15 -8.49
N VAL A 125 -16.01 4.07 -8.37
CA VAL A 125 -16.78 3.83 -7.15
C VAL A 125 -15.85 3.64 -5.95
N LEU A 126 -14.78 2.85 -6.13
CA LEU A 126 -13.85 2.61 -5.04
C LEU A 126 -13.13 3.88 -4.63
N ARG A 127 -12.64 4.66 -5.61
CA ARG A 127 -11.92 5.88 -5.29
C ARG A 127 -12.82 6.89 -4.59
N GLU A 128 -14.08 6.96 -4.97
CA GLU A 128 -15.01 7.84 -4.29
C GLU A 128 -15.22 7.41 -2.85
N ALA A 129 -15.39 6.12 -2.62
CA ALA A 129 -15.56 5.60 -1.26
C ALA A 129 -14.32 5.87 -0.40
N LEU A 130 -13.12 5.65 -0.98
CA LEU A 130 -11.88 5.91 -0.26
C LEU A 130 -11.69 7.40 0.01
N ALA A 131 -12.09 8.25 -0.91
CA ALA A 131 -11.93 9.69 -0.74
C ALA A 131 -12.78 10.22 0.42
N SER A 132 -13.81 9.49 0.82
CA SER A 132 -14.63 9.89 1.96
C SER A 132 -13.95 9.59 3.30
N VAL A 133 -12.88 8.80 3.30
CA VAL A 133 -12.13 8.51 4.51
C VAL A 133 -11.32 9.73 4.90
N ARG A 134 -11.34 10.04 6.19
CA ARG A 134 -10.65 11.22 6.70
C ARG A 134 -9.16 11.14 6.36
N HIS A 135 -8.62 12.23 5.86
CA HIS A 135 -7.20 12.42 5.52
C HIS A 135 -6.74 11.66 4.29
N VAL A 136 -7.62 10.96 3.58
CA VAL A 136 -7.26 10.37 2.30
C VAL A 136 -7.27 11.48 1.24
N SER A 137 -6.13 11.64 0.58
CA SER A 137 -5.96 12.64 -0.47
C SER A 137 -5.89 11.95 -1.83
N PRO A 138 -5.96 12.71 -2.93
CA PRO A 138 -5.72 12.09 -4.24
C PRO A 138 -4.40 11.35 -4.32
N LYS A 139 -3.39 11.83 -3.62
CA LYS A 139 -2.09 11.16 -3.60
C LYS A 139 -2.17 9.80 -2.93
N THR A 140 -2.95 9.69 -1.84
CA THR A 140 -3.16 8.41 -1.19
C THR A 140 -3.78 7.40 -2.15
N LEU A 141 -4.76 7.87 -2.94
CA LEU A 141 -5.41 7.00 -3.92
C LEU A 141 -4.42 6.54 -4.99
N ASP A 142 -3.55 7.44 -5.44
CA ASP A 142 -2.53 7.08 -6.42
C ASP A 142 -1.54 6.07 -5.84
N TYR A 143 -1.20 6.20 -4.57
CA TYR A 143 -0.33 5.22 -3.92
C TYR A 143 -0.96 3.83 -3.93
N ILE A 144 -2.27 3.75 -3.65
CA ILE A 144 -2.95 2.46 -3.66
C ILE A 144 -2.86 1.82 -5.04
N ASP A 145 -3.05 2.60 -6.10
CA ASP A 145 -2.88 2.10 -7.46
C ASP A 145 -1.49 1.51 -7.65
N THR A 146 -0.47 2.28 -7.33
CA THR A 146 0.91 1.88 -7.52
C THR A 146 1.25 0.63 -6.71
N LEU A 147 0.86 0.63 -5.44
CA LEU A 147 1.22 -0.45 -4.52
C LEU A 147 0.51 -1.74 -4.85
N SER A 148 -0.64 -1.67 -5.50
CA SER A 148 -1.38 -2.86 -5.89
C SER A 148 -0.89 -3.43 -7.22
N GLY A 149 -0.01 -2.73 -7.91
CA GLY A 149 0.49 -3.17 -9.19
C GLY A 149 -0.31 -2.66 -10.38
N VAL A 150 -1.35 -1.87 -10.15
CA VAL A 150 -2.07 -1.20 -11.23
C VAL A 150 -1.31 0.08 -11.50
N SER A 151 -0.48 0.05 -12.52
CA SER A 151 0.46 1.13 -12.77
C SER A 151 -0.25 2.40 -13.18
N ALA A 152 0.41 3.52 -12.89
CA ALA A 152 -0.05 4.80 -13.40
C ALA A 152 -0.11 4.78 -14.92
N SER A 153 0.74 3.98 -15.56
CA SER A 153 0.73 3.92 -17.01
C SER A 153 -0.54 3.27 -17.54
N ALA A 154 -1.09 2.28 -16.82
CA ALA A 154 -2.36 1.70 -17.25
C ALA A 154 -3.49 2.72 -17.18
N ALA A 155 -3.56 3.47 -16.09
CA ALA A 155 -4.55 4.52 -15.94
C ALA A 155 -4.33 5.63 -16.99
N PHE A 156 -3.08 5.92 -17.25
CA PHE A 156 -2.70 6.92 -18.22
C PHE A 156 -3.10 6.49 -19.64
N ASP A 157 -2.85 5.21 -19.94
CA ASP A 157 -3.23 4.69 -21.26
C ASP A 157 -4.72 4.79 -21.50
N VAL A 158 -5.51 4.47 -20.49
CA VAL A 158 -6.95 4.59 -20.59
C VAL A 158 -7.34 6.03 -20.89
N ARG A 159 -6.70 6.98 -20.20
CA ARG A 159 -6.96 8.38 -20.43
C ARG A 159 -6.64 8.79 -21.85
N GLU A 160 -5.50 8.32 -22.35
CA GLU A 160 -5.08 8.66 -23.69
C GLU A 160 -6.03 8.09 -24.73
N HIS A 161 -6.45 6.86 -24.52
CA HIS A 161 -7.36 6.24 -25.47
C HIS A 161 -8.72 6.91 -25.45
N GLY A 162 -9.08 7.54 -24.36
CA GLY A 162 -10.33 8.25 -24.24
C GLY A 162 -10.34 9.58 -24.99
N GLU A 163 -9.19 9.97 -25.45
CA GLU A 163 -9.08 11.20 -26.20
C GLU A 163 -9.15 10.93 -27.67
#